data_8ff109efbcb91942a139fae5fac8bded
#
_entry.id   8ff109efbcb91942a139fae5fac8bded
#
_cell.length_a   1.000
_cell.length_b   1.000
_cell.length_c   1.000
_cell.angle_alpha   90.00
_cell.angle_beta   90.00
_cell.angle_gamma   90.00
#
_symmetry.space_group_name_H-M   'P 1'
#
loop_
_entity.id
_entity.type
_entity.pdbx_description
1 polymer ?
#
loop_
_entity_poly.entity_id
_entity_poly.type
_entity_poly.pdbx_seq_one_letter_code
_entity_poly.pdbx_strand_id
1 'polypeptide(L)'
;IGFIVEAMQRSGPTRLIYQSFLGVRDSRRQLGPLLGGIVVPLVLRHEAADHEAKERLIAQSGLDWTIVRPPKLGNGPAIGRFRHGHGIRARSLLPTLARADVAAFMLDQVSDKTHSRTAVALLP
;
A
#
# COMPACT_ATOMS: atom_id res chain seq x y z
N ILE A 1 2.25 14.45 3.62
CA ILE A 1 2.77 13.97 2.33
C ILE A 1 2.92 15.08 1.29
N GLY A 2 2.07 16.09 1.35
CA GLY A 2 2.14 17.21 0.39
C GLY A 2 3.49 17.91 0.39
N PHE A 3 4.05 18.18 1.56
CA PHE A 3 5.38 18.81 1.68
C PHE A 3 6.50 17.93 1.15
N ILE A 4 6.39 16.61 1.33
CA ILE A 4 7.37 15.66 0.80
C ILE A 4 7.36 15.68 -0.72
N VAL A 5 6.17 15.62 -1.32
CA VAL A 5 6.00 15.66 -2.77
C VAL A 5 6.57 16.97 -3.35
N GLU A 6 6.24 18.11 -2.76
CA GLU A 6 6.77 19.40 -3.18
C GLU A 6 8.31 19.44 -3.09
N ALA A 7 8.87 18.97 -1.99
CA ALA A 7 10.31 18.93 -1.79
C ALA A 7 11.00 18.07 -2.84
N MET A 8 10.43 16.90 -3.15
CA MET A 8 10.96 16.02 -4.19
C MET A 8 10.90 16.65 -5.57
N GLN A 9 9.78 17.32 -5.89
CA GLN A 9 9.63 18.01 -7.17
C GLN A 9 10.66 19.13 -7.37
N ARG A 10 11.09 19.79 -6.28
CA ARG A 10 12.09 20.86 -6.31
C ARG A 10 13.52 20.35 -6.29
N SER A 11 13.79 19.25 -5.61
CA SER A 11 15.16 18.85 -5.23
C SER A 11 15.75 17.75 -6.09
N GLY A 12 14.98 17.14 -6.97
CA GLY A 12 15.48 16.16 -7.92
C GLY A 12 15.24 14.68 -7.63
N PRO A 13 15.12 14.17 -6.37
CA PRO A 13 14.72 12.78 -6.17
C PRO A 13 13.35 12.51 -6.81
N THR A 14 13.25 11.44 -7.59
CA THR A 14 12.03 11.14 -8.34
C THR A 14 11.31 9.88 -7.87
N ARG A 15 12.02 8.96 -7.19
CA ARG A 15 11.47 7.69 -6.75
C ARG A 15 10.80 7.85 -5.39
N LEU A 16 9.49 7.60 -5.31
CA LEU A 16 8.71 7.68 -4.08
C LEU A 16 8.00 6.35 -3.84
N ILE A 17 8.26 5.74 -2.70
CA ILE A 17 7.58 4.51 -2.29
C ILE A 17 6.75 4.84 -1.05
N TYR A 18 5.45 4.69 -1.17
CA TYR A 18 4.50 5.08 -0.14
C TYR A 18 3.73 3.87 0.37
N GLN A 19 3.65 3.72 1.69
CA GLN A 19 2.83 2.69 2.29
C GLN A 19 1.43 3.23 2.58
N SER A 20 0.44 2.69 1.90
CA SER A 20 -0.98 2.89 2.17
C SER A 20 -1.49 1.69 2.96
N PHE A 21 -2.70 1.25 2.72
CA PHE A 21 -3.18 -0.02 3.23
C PHE A 21 -4.19 -0.65 2.26
N LEU A 22 -4.32 -1.95 2.35
CA LEU A 22 -5.29 -2.68 1.56
C LEU A 22 -6.69 -2.39 2.11
N GLY A 23 -7.57 -1.90 1.26
CA GLY A 23 -8.89 -1.40 1.65
C GLY A 23 -9.15 0.01 1.15
N VAL A 24 -8.13 0.69 0.63
CA VAL A 24 -8.26 2.01 0.01
C VAL A 24 -8.75 1.87 -1.42
N ARG A 25 -9.71 2.70 -1.82
CA ARG A 25 -10.26 2.74 -3.18
C ARG A 25 -10.84 1.38 -3.59
N ASP A 26 -10.42 0.87 -4.73
CA ASP A 26 -10.88 -0.40 -5.30
C ASP A 26 -10.29 -1.64 -4.60
N SER A 27 -9.26 -1.47 -3.79
CA SER A 27 -8.58 -2.58 -3.12
C SER A 27 -9.40 -3.23 -2.00
N ARG A 28 -10.53 -2.63 -1.58
CA ARG A 28 -11.39 -3.20 -0.54
C ARG A 28 -11.82 -4.63 -0.84
N ARG A 29 -12.11 -4.93 -2.10
CA ARG A 29 -12.56 -6.25 -2.52
C ARG A 29 -11.50 -7.33 -2.30
N GLN A 30 -10.24 -6.95 -2.28
CA GLN A 30 -9.11 -7.86 -2.09
C GLN A 30 -9.00 -8.36 -0.65
N LEU A 31 -9.60 -7.63 0.31
CA LEU A 31 -9.63 -8.01 1.72
C LEU A 31 -10.69 -9.07 2.06
N GLY A 32 -11.59 -9.37 1.13
CA GLY A 32 -12.67 -10.32 1.37
C GLY A 32 -13.93 -9.66 1.95
N PRO A 33 -15.01 -10.45 2.18
CA PRO A 33 -16.32 -9.89 2.51
C PRO A 33 -16.39 -9.25 3.90
N LEU A 34 -15.67 -9.78 4.89
CA LEU A 34 -15.72 -9.22 6.25
C LEU A 34 -15.02 -7.87 6.31
N LEU A 35 -13.73 -7.81 5.98
CA LEU A 35 -12.96 -6.57 6.06
C LEU A 35 -13.38 -5.57 4.99
N GLY A 36 -13.49 -6.02 3.75
CA GLY A 36 -13.82 -5.14 2.63
C GLY A 36 -15.26 -4.67 2.60
N GLY A 37 -16.20 -5.51 3.07
CA GLY A 37 -17.62 -5.22 3.03
C GLY A 37 -18.18 -4.56 4.29
N ILE A 38 -17.57 -4.77 5.45
CA ILE A 38 -18.09 -4.31 6.73
C ILE A 38 -17.08 -3.43 7.48
N VAL A 39 -15.88 -3.98 7.77
CA VAL A 39 -14.93 -3.30 8.67
C VAL A 39 -14.42 -2.00 8.06
N VAL A 40 -13.92 -2.04 6.82
CA VAL A 40 -13.36 -0.84 6.18
C VAL A 40 -14.42 0.25 6.00
N PRO A 41 -15.62 -0.03 5.42
CA PRO A 41 -16.62 1.03 5.25
C PRO A 41 -17.18 1.61 6.54
N LEU A 42 -17.27 0.83 7.61
CA LEU A 42 -17.91 1.26 8.87
C LEU A 42 -16.91 1.73 9.92
N VAL A 43 -15.76 1.07 10.03
CA VAL A 43 -14.80 1.31 11.11
C VAL A 43 -13.61 2.13 10.62
N LEU A 44 -13.08 1.82 9.45
CA LEU A 44 -11.85 2.42 8.93
C LEU A 44 -12.09 3.46 7.83
N ARG A 45 -13.31 3.98 7.71
CA ARG A 45 -13.66 4.90 6.62
C ARG A 45 -12.82 6.17 6.60
N HIS A 46 -12.47 6.71 7.77
CA HIS A 46 -11.67 7.93 7.85
C HIS A 46 -10.22 7.67 7.44
N GLU A 47 -9.66 6.58 7.91
CA GLU A 47 -8.31 6.16 7.53
C GLU A 47 -8.23 5.85 6.04
N ALA A 48 -9.25 5.17 5.50
CA ALA A 48 -9.33 4.88 4.08
C ALA A 48 -9.41 6.17 3.26
N ALA A 49 -10.23 7.13 3.67
CA ALA A 49 -10.37 8.41 2.99
C ALA A 49 -9.08 9.23 3.04
N ASP A 50 -8.38 9.24 4.16
CA ASP A 50 -7.11 9.94 4.32
C ASP A 50 -6.04 9.36 3.39
N HIS A 51 -5.89 8.05 3.38
CA HIS A 51 -4.94 7.39 2.47
C HIS A 51 -5.33 7.55 1.01
N GLU A 52 -6.62 7.53 0.70
CA GLU A 52 -7.10 7.76 -0.66
C GLU A 52 -6.70 9.15 -1.16
N ALA A 53 -6.84 10.19 -0.35
CA ALA A 53 -6.44 11.53 -0.70
C ALA A 53 -4.93 11.62 -0.94
N LYS A 54 -4.13 10.98 -0.09
CA LYS A 54 -2.67 10.93 -0.24
C LYS A 54 -2.26 10.15 -1.49
N GLU A 55 -2.93 9.03 -1.78
CA GLU A 55 -2.67 8.26 -2.99
C GLU A 55 -2.94 9.07 -4.26
N ARG A 56 -4.02 9.85 -4.28
CA ARG A 56 -4.34 10.71 -5.41
C ARG A 56 -3.26 11.78 -5.62
N LEU A 57 -2.81 12.40 -4.54
CA LEU A 57 -1.75 13.40 -4.59
C LEU A 57 -0.47 12.81 -5.19
N ILE A 58 -0.09 11.64 -4.74
CA ILE A 58 1.09 10.92 -5.23
C ILE A 58 0.94 10.57 -6.71
N ALA A 59 -0.21 10.03 -7.09
CA ALA A 59 -0.48 9.63 -8.48
C ALA A 59 -0.44 10.82 -9.46
N GLN A 60 -0.75 12.02 -8.99
CA GLN A 60 -0.75 13.24 -9.80
C GLN A 60 0.57 14.01 -9.73
N SER A 61 1.54 13.53 -8.95
CA SER A 61 2.77 14.27 -8.66
C SER A 61 3.77 14.33 -9.81
N GLY A 62 3.66 13.44 -10.80
CA GLY A 62 4.66 13.28 -11.85
C GLY A 62 5.92 12.55 -11.41
N LEU A 63 6.00 12.12 -10.15
CA LEU A 63 7.11 11.34 -9.65
C LEU A 63 7.04 9.88 -10.12
N ASP A 64 8.15 9.17 -9.99
CA ASP A 64 8.19 7.72 -10.19
C ASP A 64 7.79 7.06 -8.86
N TRP A 65 6.48 6.85 -8.71
CA TRP A 65 5.91 6.38 -7.45
C TRP A 65 5.55 4.90 -7.50
N THR A 66 5.55 4.29 -6.33
CA THR A 66 4.93 2.99 -6.07
C THR A 66 4.16 3.08 -4.76
N ILE A 67 2.90 2.71 -4.79
CA ILE A 67 2.05 2.66 -3.60
C ILE A 67 1.94 1.21 -3.17
N VAL A 68 2.34 0.92 -1.93
CA VAL A 68 2.31 -0.42 -1.35
C VAL A 68 1.10 -0.50 -0.42
N ARG A 69 0.23 -1.48 -0.65
CA ARG A 69 -1.01 -1.68 0.11
C ARG A 69 -0.96 -3.00 0.87
N PRO A 70 -0.40 -3.01 2.09
CA PRO A 70 -0.41 -4.22 2.92
C PRO A 70 -1.73 -4.37 3.67
N PRO A 71 -2.03 -5.58 4.18
CA PRO A 71 -3.13 -5.79 5.10
C PRO A 71 -2.72 -5.36 6.52
N LYS A 72 -3.43 -5.83 7.55
CA LYS A 72 -3.04 -5.59 8.94
C LYS A 72 -1.58 -6.01 9.16
N LEU A 73 -0.84 -5.15 9.86
CA LEU A 73 0.58 -5.40 10.15
C LEU A 73 0.75 -6.06 11.51
N GLY A 74 1.64 -7.03 11.58
CA GLY A 74 2.03 -7.71 12.81
C GLY A 74 3.47 -7.42 13.19
N ASN A 75 3.83 -7.74 14.44
CA ASN A 75 5.15 -7.50 15.01
C ASN A 75 6.06 -8.73 15.02
N GLY A 76 5.64 -9.82 14.38
CA GLY A 76 6.44 -11.05 14.31
C GLY A 76 7.66 -10.90 13.41
N PRO A 77 8.50 -11.95 13.35
CA PRO A 77 9.66 -11.95 12.47
C PRO A 77 9.25 -12.00 11.00
N ALA A 78 10.14 -11.56 10.12
CA ALA A 78 9.94 -11.70 8.69
C ALA A 78 9.90 -13.17 8.30
N ILE A 79 8.91 -13.53 7.48
CA ILE A 79 8.74 -14.90 6.98
C ILE A 79 9.28 -15.04 5.57
N GLY A 80 9.26 -13.94 4.80
CA GLY A 80 9.71 -13.92 3.42
C GLY A 80 8.74 -14.59 2.44
N ARG A 81 7.53 -14.90 2.88
CA ARG A 81 6.51 -15.58 2.06
C ARG A 81 5.25 -14.73 2.02
N PHE A 82 5.05 -14.07 0.90
CA PHE A 82 3.83 -13.30 0.66
C PHE A 82 3.63 -13.14 -0.85
N ARG A 83 2.40 -12.81 -1.21
CA ARG A 83 2.02 -12.54 -2.59
C ARG A 83 1.97 -11.03 -2.81
N HIS A 84 2.26 -10.59 -4.01
CA HIS A 84 2.10 -9.20 -4.40
C HIS A 84 1.57 -9.10 -5.83
N GLY A 85 0.89 -8.01 -6.11
CA GLY A 85 0.39 -7.75 -7.45
C GLY A 85 -0.95 -7.04 -7.46
N HIS A 86 -1.52 -6.91 -8.65
CA HIS A 86 -2.86 -6.41 -8.87
C HIS A 86 -3.89 -7.53 -8.79
N GLY A 87 -5.05 -7.23 -8.20
CA GLY A 87 -6.18 -8.14 -8.22
C GLY A 87 -6.04 -9.38 -7.38
N ILE A 88 -4.95 -9.54 -6.62
CA ILE A 88 -4.83 -10.66 -5.68
C ILE A 88 -5.84 -10.50 -4.56
N ARG A 89 -6.30 -11.62 -4.00
CA ARG A 89 -7.33 -11.62 -2.97
C ARG A 89 -6.85 -12.32 -1.71
N ALA A 90 -7.37 -11.89 -0.56
CA ALA A 90 -7.11 -12.51 0.73
C ALA A 90 -7.60 -13.96 0.74
N ARG A 91 -6.83 -14.84 1.35
CA ARG A 91 -7.17 -16.26 1.55
C ARG A 91 -7.75 -16.53 2.94
N SER A 92 -7.73 -15.54 3.82
CA SER A 92 -8.28 -15.62 5.18
C SER A 92 -9.15 -14.40 5.44
N LEU A 93 -9.98 -14.47 6.49
CA LEU A 93 -10.87 -13.37 6.88
C LEU A 93 -10.10 -12.18 7.47
N LEU A 94 -8.99 -12.44 8.14
CA LEU A 94 -8.17 -11.42 8.81
C LEU A 94 -6.71 -11.55 8.36
N PRO A 95 -6.38 -11.21 7.12
CA PRO A 95 -5.01 -11.34 6.64
C PRO A 95 -4.08 -10.40 7.40
N THR A 96 -2.90 -10.90 7.74
CA THR A 96 -1.88 -10.15 8.49
C THR A 96 -0.51 -10.44 7.90
N LEU A 97 0.32 -9.39 7.75
CA LEU A 97 1.71 -9.51 7.34
C LEU A 97 2.63 -8.92 8.41
N ALA A 98 3.82 -9.48 8.56
CA ALA A 98 4.83 -8.89 9.42
C ALA A 98 5.30 -7.55 8.85
N ARG A 99 5.47 -6.54 9.71
CA ARG A 99 6.04 -5.25 9.31
C ARG A 99 7.39 -5.42 8.64
N ALA A 100 8.18 -6.37 9.12
CA ALA A 100 9.50 -6.64 8.54
C ALA A 100 9.42 -7.12 7.09
N ASP A 101 8.41 -7.93 6.74
CA ASP A 101 8.19 -8.35 5.36
C ASP A 101 7.79 -7.19 4.46
N VAL A 102 6.90 -6.32 4.95
CA VAL A 102 6.48 -5.13 4.20
C VAL A 102 7.66 -4.19 3.99
N ALA A 103 8.47 -3.97 5.02
CA ALA A 103 9.66 -3.12 4.92
C ALA A 103 10.65 -3.67 3.90
N ALA A 104 10.90 -4.97 3.89
CA ALA A 104 11.79 -5.61 2.94
C ALA A 104 11.29 -5.43 1.50
N PHE A 105 10.00 -5.65 1.28
CA PHE A 105 9.39 -5.42 -0.04
C PHE A 105 9.56 -3.96 -0.49
N MET A 106 9.30 -3.01 0.39
CA MET A 106 9.42 -1.59 0.06
C MET A 106 10.86 -1.20 -0.28
N LEU A 107 11.83 -1.74 0.45
CA LEU A 107 13.25 -1.50 0.15
C LEU A 107 13.64 -2.02 -1.24
N ASP A 108 13.12 -3.19 -1.63
CA ASP A 108 13.37 -3.74 -2.96
C ASP A 108 12.84 -2.83 -4.06
N GLN A 109 11.75 -2.09 -3.80
CA GLN A 109 11.16 -1.18 -4.78
C GLN A 109 12.04 0.04 -5.09
N VAL A 110 13.02 0.33 -4.27
CA VAL A 110 13.93 1.45 -4.53
C VAL A 110 14.66 1.26 -5.87
N SER A 111 15.07 0.02 -6.16
CA SER A 111 15.78 -0.31 -7.40
C SER A 111 14.95 -1.11 -8.39
N ASP A 112 13.94 -1.85 -7.93
CA ASP A 112 13.05 -2.62 -8.80
C ASP A 112 11.91 -1.74 -9.29
N LYS A 113 11.88 -1.46 -10.58
CA LYS A 113 10.88 -0.57 -11.19
C LYS A 113 9.70 -1.31 -11.83
N THR A 114 9.53 -2.58 -11.53
CA THR A 114 8.41 -3.38 -12.04
C THR A 114 7.05 -2.76 -11.70
N HIS A 115 6.93 -2.15 -10.53
CA HIS A 115 5.70 -1.51 -10.05
C HIS A 115 5.75 0.01 -10.13
N SER A 116 6.52 0.56 -11.06
CA SER A 116 6.58 2.01 -11.28
C SER A 116 5.21 2.55 -11.65
N ARG A 117 4.79 3.63 -10.97
CA ARG A 117 3.48 4.29 -11.15
C ARG A 117 2.31 3.33 -10.97
N THR A 118 2.42 2.46 -9.99
CA THR A 118 1.47 1.38 -9.75
C THR A 118 1.20 1.27 -8.24
N ALA A 119 -0.03 0.95 -7.89
CA ALA A 119 -0.39 0.53 -6.54
C ALA A 119 -0.39 -1.00 -6.49
N VAL A 120 0.37 -1.57 -5.58
CA VAL A 120 0.55 -3.02 -5.45
C VAL A 120 0.05 -3.51 -4.11
N ALA A 121 -0.78 -4.55 -4.12
CA ALA A 121 -1.26 -5.20 -2.91
C ALA A 121 -0.26 -6.24 -2.42
N LEU A 122 -0.12 -6.35 -1.10
CA LEU A 122 0.62 -7.44 -0.45
C LEU A 122 -0.37 -8.26 0.37
N LEU A 123 -0.26 -9.57 0.30
CA LEU A 123 -1.09 -10.50 1.08
C LEU A 123 -0.28 -11.75 1.43
N PRO A 124 -0.59 -12.37 2.60
CA PRO A 124 0.02 -13.65 2.94
C PRO A 124 -0.36 -14.79 1.97
#